data_d6831691343c3b88afd1fb28e9a8f179
#
_entry.id   d6831691343c3b88afd1fb28e9a8f179
#
_cell.length_a   1.000
_cell.length_b   1.000
_cell.length_c   1.000
_cell.angle_alpha   90.00
_cell.angle_beta   90.00
_cell.angle_gamma   90.00
#
_symmetry.space_group_name_H-M   'P 1'
#
loop_
_entity.id
_entity.type
_entity.pdbx_description
1 polymer ?
#
loop_
_entity_poly.entity_id
_entity_poly.type
_entity_poly.pdbx_seq_one_letter_code
_entity_poly.pdbx_strand_id
1 'polypeptide(L)'
;RKESTTPVVVLAGTWLISLITWTLTARVRPSSSAARSLTHFLPWINAAGAWFIIWQLTTSKLGLLTPPYFAAPEILIASFLGDWRLLLSCLGASALLFIIGYTAGSVLGFFTGLLMGWSRRADYWLHPLLQTIGPVPAASLLPLALLLLPTTYASAAFIVGFGAWFPMATMTRAGVRA
;
A
#
# COMPACT_ATOMS: atom_id res chain seq x y z
N ARG A 1 -16.70 -2.48 30.55
CA ARG A 1 -16.53 -1.30 29.64
C ARG A 1 -17.81 -1.17 28.86
N LYS A 2 -18.63 -0.16 29.13
CA LYS A 2 -19.80 0.18 28.30
C LYS A 2 -19.24 0.64 26.95
N GLU A 3 -19.19 -0.27 25.97
CA GLU A 3 -18.92 0.09 24.59
C GLU A 3 -20.05 0.99 24.11
N SER A 4 -19.73 2.19 23.72
CA SER A 4 -20.71 3.11 23.17
C SER A 4 -21.22 2.53 21.83
N THR A 5 -22.48 2.18 21.77
CA THR A 5 -23.14 1.76 20.53
C THR A 5 -23.32 2.90 19.54
N THR A 6 -23.07 4.12 19.99
CA THR A 6 -23.24 5.38 19.26
C THR A 6 -22.55 5.40 17.88
N PRO A 7 -21.26 5.03 17.73
CA PRO A 7 -20.61 5.13 16.42
C PRO A 7 -21.20 4.16 15.40
N VAL A 8 -21.62 2.97 15.82
CA VAL A 8 -22.23 1.97 14.91
C VAL A 8 -23.61 2.43 14.44
N VAL A 9 -24.41 2.98 15.35
CA VAL A 9 -25.75 3.49 15.00
C VAL A 9 -25.65 4.68 14.05
N VAL A 10 -24.68 5.58 14.27
CA VAL A 10 -24.47 6.73 13.39
C VAL A 10 -23.98 6.28 12.01
N LEU A 11 -23.02 5.36 11.93
CA LEU A 11 -22.54 4.82 10.65
C LEU A 11 -23.62 4.05 9.90
N ALA A 12 -24.39 3.22 10.59
CA ALA A 12 -25.50 2.50 9.98
C ALA A 12 -26.60 3.44 9.49
N GLY A 13 -26.91 4.48 10.26
CA GLY A 13 -27.90 5.50 9.89
C GLY A 13 -27.48 6.30 8.66
N THR A 14 -26.24 6.79 8.62
CA THR A 14 -25.71 7.52 7.46
C THR A 14 -25.64 6.66 6.21
N TRP A 15 -25.29 5.39 6.35
CA TRP A 15 -25.27 4.44 5.24
C TRP A 15 -26.67 4.15 4.70
N LEU A 16 -27.66 3.94 5.59
CA LEU A 16 -29.06 3.76 5.19
C LEU A 16 -29.62 4.98 4.45
N ILE A 17 -29.31 6.19 4.92
CA ILE A 17 -29.68 7.43 4.23
C ILE A 17 -29.06 7.49 2.85
N SER A 18 -27.77 7.13 2.72
CA SER A 18 -27.10 7.14 1.42
C SER A 18 -27.64 6.07 0.46
N LEU A 19 -28.06 4.93 0.97
CA LEU A 19 -28.73 3.86 0.20
C LEU A 19 -30.12 4.30 -0.31
N ILE A 20 -30.88 4.94 0.56
CA ILE A 20 -32.18 5.50 0.19
C ILE A 20 -32.04 6.60 -0.86
N THR A 21 -31.11 7.52 -0.67
CA THR A 21 -30.84 8.58 -1.66
C THR A 21 -30.39 8.01 -2.98
N TRP A 22 -29.54 6.98 -2.99
CA TRP A 22 -29.13 6.30 -4.23
C TRP A 22 -30.30 5.64 -4.95
N THR A 23 -31.15 4.89 -4.23
CA THR A 23 -32.32 4.21 -4.84
C THR A 23 -33.34 5.20 -5.39
N LEU A 24 -33.52 6.34 -4.75
CA LEU A 24 -34.40 7.41 -5.21
C LEU A 24 -33.82 8.13 -6.43
N THR A 25 -32.53 8.46 -6.41
CA THR A 25 -31.87 9.16 -7.51
C THR A 25 -31.63 8.28 -8.74
N ALA A 26 -31.46 6.97 -8.56
CA ALA A 26 -31.33 6.01 -9.66
C ALA A 26 -32.58 5.93 -10.54
N ARG A 27 -33.75 6.30 -9.99
CA ARG A 27 -35.06 6.34 -10.72
C ARG A 27 -35.29 7.67 -11.45
N VAL A 28 -34.52 8.71 -11.14
CA VAL A 28 -34.69 10.05 -11.72
C VAL A 28 -33.50 10.36 -12.61
N ARG A 29 -33.72 10.70 -13.89
CA ARG A 29 -32.63 11.15 -14.77
C ARG A 29 -32.09 12.48 -14.27
N PRO A 30 -30.82 12.56 -13.87
CA PRO A 30 -30.25 13.80 -13.34
C PRO A 30 -30.20 14.86 -14.44
N SER A 31 -30.73 16.04 -14.17
CA SER A 31 -30.81 17.17 -15.10
C SER A 31 -29.52 17.94 -15.26
N SER A 32 -28.55 17.80 -14.32
CA SER A 32 -27.28 18.53 -14.36
C SER A 32 -26.06 17.57 -14.44
N SER A 33 -24.94 18.08 -14.96
CA SER A 33 -23.69 17.33 -15.05
C SER A 33 -23.14 16.94 -13.67
N ALA A 34 -23.28 17.82 -12.68
CA ALA A 34 -22.87 17.56 -11.30
C ALA A 34 -23.70 16.44 -10.65
N ALA A 35 -25.01 16.42 -10.89
CA ALA A 35 -25.88 15.35 -10.40
C ALA A 35 -25.56 14.00 -11.04
N ARG A 36 -25.17 13.98 -12.32
CA ARG A 36 -24.70 12.76 -12.99
C ARG A 36 -23.40 12.22 -12.41
N SER A 37 -22.46 13.10 -12.08
CA SER A 37 -21.20 12.70 -11.44
C SER A 37 -21.45 12.12 -10.06
N LEU A 38 -22.31 12.76 -9.26
CA LEU A 38 -22.69 12.26 -7.93
C LEU A 38 -23.37 10.88 -8.00
N THR A 39 -24.33 10.69 -8.90
CA THR A 39 -25.00 9.39 -9.04
C THR A 39 -24.07 8.28 -9.50
N HIS A 40 -23.00 8.60 -10.22
CA HIS A 40 -21.98 7.64 -10.61
C HIS A 40 -21.14 7.14 -9.42
N PHE A 41 -20.83 8.01 -8.45
CA PHE A 41 -20.05 7.65 -7.27
C PHE A 41 -20.88 7.05 -6.11
N LEU A 42 -22.18 7.26 -6.06
CA LEU A 42 -23.04 6.74 -4.99
C LEU A 42 -22.94 5.21 -4.77
N PRO A 43 -22.87 4.34 -5.79
CA PRO A 43 -22.68 2.90 -5.58
C PRO A 43 -21.40 2.59 -4.85
N TRP A 44 -20.29 3.29 -5.17
CA TRP A 44 -18.99 3.11 -4.54
C TRP A 44 -19.00 3.58 -3.09
N ILE A 45 -19.65 4.70 -2.80
CA ILE A 45 -19.84 5.20 -1.44
C ILE A 45 -20.65 4.21 -0.61
N ASN A 46 -21.71 3.63 -1.17
CA ASN A 46 -22.52 2.61 -0.48
C ASN A 46 -21.72 1.32 -0.25
N ALA A 47 -20.93 0.88 -1.23
CA ALA A 47 -20.07 -0.29 -1.08
C ALA A 47 -19.01 -0.06 0.02
N ALA A 48 -18.38 1.11 0.04
CA ALA A 48 -17.43 1.49 1.08
C ALA A 48 -18.11 1.55 2.47
N GLY A 49 -19.32 2.14 2.56
CA GLY A 49 -20.08 2.17 3.80
C GLY A 49 -20.44 0.78 4.31
N ALA A 50 -20.88 -0.12 3.43
CA ALA A 50 -21.15 -1.51 3.78
C ALA A 50 -19.87 -2.21 4.31
N TRP A 51 -18.73 -1.98 3.64
CA TRP A 51 -17.44 -2.51 4.09
C TRP A 51 -17.08 -2.02 5.50
N PHE A 52 -17.19 -0.72 5.78
CA PHE A 52 -16.93 -0.17 7.11
C PHE A 52 -17.85 -0.73 8.18
N ILE A 53 -19.14 -0.94 7.88
CA ILE A 53 -20.09 -1.54 8.81
C ILE A 53 -19.73 -2.99 9.10
N ILE A 54 -19.41 -3.78 8.07
CA ILE A 54 -18.99 -5.18 8.23
C ILE A 54 -17.72 -5.24 9.09
N TRP A 55 -16.72 -4.39 8.79
CA TRP A 55 -15.49 -4.32 9.56
C TRP A 55 -15.76 -3.97 11.02
N GLN A 56 -16.55 -2.93 11.30
CA GLN A 56 -16.90 -2.52 12.65
C GLN A 56 -17.66 -3.64 13.41
N LEU A 57 -18.61 -4.31 12.75
CA LEU A 57 -19.37 -5.40 13.36
C LEU A 57 -18.46 -6.60 13.70
N THR A 58 -17.62 -7.02 12.78
CA THR A 58 -16.76 -8.21 12.97
C THR A 58 -15.68 -7.98 14.02
N THR A 59 -15.14 -6.76 14.14
CA THR A 59 -14.06 -6.43 15.09
C THR A 59 -14.59 -6.02 16.47
N SER A 60 -15.57 -5.10 16.51
CA SER A 60 -15.98 -4.46 17.77
C SER A 60 -17.16 -5.16 18.44
N LYS A 61 -18.09 -5.74 17.66
CA LYS A 61 -19.33 -6.29 18.21
C LYS A 61 -19.36 -7.80 18.29
N LEU A 62 -18.98 -8.48 17.21
CA LEU A 62 -18.98 -9.94 17.16
C LEU A 62 -17.71 -10.56 17.74
N GLY A 63 -16.64 -9.80 17.88
CA GLY A 63 -15.35 -10.27 18.39
C GLY A 63 -14.75 -11.41 17.55
N LEU A 64 -15.18 -11.54 16.29
CA LEU A 64 -14.65 -12.56 15.37
C LEU A 64 -13.22 -12.27 14.96
N LEU A 65 -12.91 -10.98 14.84
CA LEU A 65 -11.58 -10.47 14.48
C LEU A 65 -11.04 -9.68 15.67
N THR A 66 -10.10 -10.28 16.42
CA THR A 66 -9.62 -9.73 17.67
C THR A 66 -8.28 -9.01 17.52
N PRO A 67 -8.01 -7.97 18.36
CA PRO A 67 -6.67 -7.41 18.48
C PRO A 67 -5.64 -8.50 18.90
N PRO A 68 -4.36 -8.37 18.55
CA PRO A 68 -3.75 -7.20 17.87
C PRO A 68 -3.83 -7.21 16.34
N TYR A 69 -4.33 -8.28 15.73
CA TYR A 69 -4.28 -8.45 14.27
C TYR A 69 -5.31 -7.60 13.53
N PHE A 70 -6.48 -7.40 14.14
CA PHE A 70 -7.57 -6.63 13.54
C PHE A 70 -8.07 -5.59 14.52
N ALA A 71 -7.66 -4.34 14.31
CA ALA A 71 -8.16 -3.21 15.08
C ALA A 71 -9.50 -2.73 14.54
N ALA A 72 -10.42 -2.33 15.42
CA ALA A 72 -11.67 -1.69 15.01
C ALA A 72 -11.38 -0.28 14.44
N PRO A 73 -12.20 0.22 13.47
CA PRO A 73 -12.03 1.55 12.89
C PRO A 73 -11.93 2.67 13.92
N GLU A 74 -12.73 2.60 15.00
CA GLU A 74 -12.71 3.58 16.10
C GLU A 74 -11.36 3.62 16.83
N ILE A 75 -10.72 2.45 17.02
CA ILE A 75 -9.39 2.37 17.65
C ILE A 75 -8.34 3.00 16.76
N LEU A 76 -8.40 2.74 15.45
CA LEU A 76 -7.48 3.34 14.48
C LEU A 76 -7.59 4.86 14.45
N ILE A 77 -8.82 5.41 14.46
CA ILE A 77 -9.04 6.86 14.49
C ILE A 77 -8.53 7.44 15.80
N ALA A 78 -8.83 6.80 16.93
CA ALA A 78 -8.38 7.26 18.24
C ALA A 78 -6.84 7.28 18.34
N SER A 79 -6.17 6.21 17.87
CA SER A 79 -4.71 6.16 17.80
C SER A 79 -4.13 7.20 16.85
N PHE A 80 -4.75 7.41 15.69
CA PHE A 80 -4.31 8.44 14.74
C PHE A 80 -4.39 9.85 15.36
N LEU A 81 -5.47 10.16 16.06
CA LEU A 81 -5.64 11.47 16.71
C LEU A 81 -4.79 11.62 17.97
N GLY A 82 -4.56 10.52 18.72
CA GLY A 82 -3.75 10.54 19.95
C GLY A 82 -2.25 10.58 19.67
N ASP A 83 -1.79 9.76 18.70
CA ASP A 83 -0.38 9.50 18.47
C ASP A 83 0.16 10.14 17.18
N TRP A 84 -0.51 11.15 16.63
CA TRP A 84 -0.18 11.74 15.33
C TRP A 84 1.29 12.20 15.21
N ARG A 85 1.89 12.70 16.29
CA ARG A 85 3.31 13.11 16.32
C ARG A 85 4.24 11.92 16.17
N LEU A 86 3.94 10.82 16.86
CA LEU A 86 4.68 9.57 16.74
C LEU A 86 4.53 8.99 15.33
N LEU A 87 3.31 8.99 14.80
CA LEU A 87 3.05 8.52 13.44
C LEU A 87 3.81 9.32 12.39
N LEU A 88 3.87 10.66 12.53
CA LEU A 88 4.66 11.50 11.62
C LEU A 88 6.17 11.21 11.74
N SER A 89 6.70 11.00 12.93
CA SER A 89 8.11 10.66 13.11
C SER A 89 8.43 9.30 12.48
N CYS A 90 7.58 8.29 12.67
CA CYS A 90 7.69 6.98 12.04
C CYS A 90 7.58 7.06 10.52
N LEU A 91 6.65 7.87 10.01
CA LEU A 91 6.49 8.11 8.58
C LEU A 91 7.75 8.76 7.98
N GLY A 92 8.30 9.78 8.66
CA GLY A 92 9.54 10.44 8.24
C GLY A 92 10.72 9.48 8.18
N ALA A 93 10.91 8.66 9.22
CA ALA A 93 11.96 7.65 9.25
C ALA A 93 11.79 6.59 8.14
N SER A 94 10.57 6.11 7.94
CA SER A 94 10.27 5.15 6.88
C SER A 94 10.45 5.75 5.49
N ALA A 95 10.03 7.00 5.28
CA ALA A 95 10.21 7.71 4.01
C ALA A 95 11.69 7.91 3.69
N LEU A 96 12.51 8.31 4.67
CA LEU A 96 13.94 8.47 4.50
C LEU A 96 14.60 7.15 4.11
N LEU A 97 14.29 6.07 4.82
CA LEU A 97 14.78 4.73 4.53
C LEU A 97 14.39 4.30 3.10
N PHE A 98 13.14 4.51 2.74
CA PHE A 98 12.64 4.19 1.40
C PHE A 98 13.37 4.99 0.33
N ILE A 99 13.53 6.30 0.50
CA ILE A 99 14.22 7.17 -0.46
C ILE A 99 15.67 6.71 -0.66
N ILE A 100 16.39 6.44 0.42
CA ILE A 100 17.78 5.98 0.36
C ILE A 100 17.86 4.63 -0.37
N GLY A 101 17.11 3.63 0.07
CA GLY A 101 17.12 2.30 -0.52
C GLY A 101 16.68 2.31 -1.98
N TYR A 102 15.54 2.95 -2.27
CA TYR A 102 14.98 3.04 -3.61
C TYR A 102 15.92 3.77 -4.59
N THR A 103 16.47 4.90 -4.19
CA THR A 103 17.39 5.67 -5.05
C THR A 103 18.65 4.88 -5.33
N ALA A 104 19.27 4.28 -4.30
CA ALA A 104 20.46 3.45 -4.47
C ALA A 104 20.18 2.26 -5.39
N GLY A 105 19.10 1.52 -5.16
CA GLY A 105 18.71 0.39 -5.99
C GLY A 105 18.38 0.80 -7.43
N SER A 106 17.65 1.89 -7.62
CA SER A 106 17.31 2.41 -8.95
C SER A 106 18.54 2.88 -9.74
N VAL A 107 19.46 3.58 -9.10
CA VAL A 107 20.72 4.02 -9.73
C VAL A 107 21.56 2.82 -10.13
N LEU A 108 21.77 1.87 -9.22
CA LEU A 108 22.51 0.64 -9.53
C LEU A 108 21.81 -0.17 -10.63
N GLY A 109 20.49 -0.28 -10.58
CA GLY A 109 19.69 -0.95 -11.61
C GLY A 109 19.82 -0.28 -12.98
N PHE A 110 19.74 1.05 -13.01
CA PHE A 110 19.91 1.82 -14.23
C PHE A 110 21.28 1.56 -14.88
N PHE A 111 22.35 1.68 -14.14
CA PHE A 111 23.70 1.43 -14.67
C PHE A 111 23.92 -0.04 -15.06
N THR A 112 23.40 -0.98 -14.28
CA THR A 112 23.43 -2.42 -14.62
C THR A 112 22.70 -2.67 -15.95
N GLY A 113 21.49 -2.14 -16.09
CA GLY A 113 20.68 -2.28 -17.30
C GLY A 113 21.30 -1.60 -18.52
N LEU A 114 21.87 -0.40 -18.32
CA LEU A 114 22.59 0.34 -19.35
C LEU A 114 23.80 -0.44 -19.86
N LEU A 115 24.61 -0.99 -18.95
CA LEU A 115 25.77 -1.78 -19.27
C LEU A 115 25.40 -3.05 -20.06
N MET A 116 24.32 -3.73 -19.65
CA MET A 116 23.82 -4.91 -20.37
C MET A 116 23.18 -4.56 -21.72
N GLY A 117 22.50 -3.44 -21.80
CA GLY A 117 21.92 -2.95 -23.06
C GLY A 117 22.99 -2.64 -24.10
N TRP A 118 24.08 -2.00 -23.69
CA TRP A 118 25.15 -1.52 -24.54
C TRP A 118 26.17 -2.60 -24.91
N SER A 119 26.53 -3.49 -23.94
CA SER A 119 27.60 -4.47 -24.12
C SER A 119 27.08 -5.90 -24.16
N ARG A 120 27.27 -6.59 -25.30
CA ARG A 120 26.94 -8.01 -25.45
C ARG A 120 27.69 -8.91 -24.43
N ARG A 121 28.93 -8.53 -24.07
CA ARG A 121 29.72 -9.29 -23.08
C ARG A 121 29.14 -9.14 -21.69
N ALA A 122 28.78 -7.92 -21.30
CA ALA A 122 28.12 -7.67 -20.01
C ALA A 122 26.78 -8.39 -19.91
N ASP A 123 25.98 -8.36 -20.97
CA ASP A 123 24.72 -9.07 -21.04
C ASP A 123 24.89 -10.58 -20.88
N TYR A 124 25.88 -11.16 -21.54
CA TYR A 124 26.14 -12.60 -21.46
C TYR A 124 26.36 -13.08 -20.01
N TRP A 125 27.07 -12.28 -19.18
CA TRP A 125 27.36 -12.64 -17.80
C TRP A 125 26.29 -12.21 -16.80
N LEU A 126 25.71 -11.05 -16.98
CA LEU A 126 24.76 -10.47 -16.01
C LEU A 126 23.32 -10.95 -16.24
N HIS A 127 22.96 -11.31 -17.47
CA HIS A 127 21.59 -11.72 -17.78
C HIS A 127 21.15 -13.01 -17.07
N PRO A 128 21.94 -14.09 -17.04
CA PRO A 128 21.60 -15.30 -16.29
C PRO A 128 21.49 -14.99 -14.78
N LEU A 129 22.36 -14.13 -14.26
CA LEU A 129 22.33 -13.71 -12.86
C LEU A 129 21.01 -12.99 -12.53
N LEU A 130 20.61 -12.02 -13.37
CA LEU A 130 19.35 -11.31 -13.22
C LEU A 130 18.13 -12.25 -13.32
N GLN A 131 18.15 -13.20 -14.23
CA GLN A 131 17.07 -14.18 -14.38
C GLN A 131 16.94 -15.12 -13.17
N THR A 132 18.05 -15.45 -12.51
CA THR A 132 18.05 -16.33 -11.34
C THR A 132 17.66 -15.59 -10.07
N ILE A 133 18.21 -14.40 -9.86
CA ILE A 133 18.02 -13.63 -8.63
C ILE A 133 16.74 -12.79 -8.67
N GLY A 134 16.37 -12.28 -9.85
CA GLY A 134 15.24 -11.37 -10.02
C GLY A 134 13.88 -11.88 -9.54
N PRO A 135 13.51 -13.15 -9.80
CA PRO A 135 12.26 -13.71 -9.31
C PRO A 135 12.21 -13.92 -7.79
N VAL A 136 13.35 -13.82 -7.09
CA VAL A 136 13.38 -13.98 -5.64
C VAL A 136 12.68 -12.79 -4.96
N PRO A 137 11.62 -13.01 -4.16
CA PRO A 137 10.99 -11.92 -3.42
C PRO A 137 12.00 -11.23 -2.51
N ALA A 138 12.18 -9.91 -2.67
CA ALA A 138 13.16 -9.15 -1.88
C ALA A 138 12.99 -9.37 -0.36
N ALA A 139 11.74 -9.46 0.10
CA ALA A 139 11.43 -9.69 1.51
C ALA A 139 11.97 -11.03 2.06
N SER A 140 12.12 -12.06 1.23
CA SER A 140 12.66 -13.36 1.65
C SER A 140 14.17 -13.29 1.98
N LEU A 141 14.86 -12.26 1.51
CA LEU A 141 16.27 -12.01 1.82
C LEU A 141 16.45 -11.29 3.17
N LEU A 142 15.37 -10.88 3.85
CA LEU A 142 15.45 -10.12 5.10
C LEU A 142 16.26 -10.83 6.19
N PRO A 143 16.07 -12.13 6.48
CA PRO A 143 16.87 -12.82 7.49
C PRO A 143 18.37 -12.82 7.17
N LEU A 144 18.71 -12.99 5.89
CA LEU A 144 20.09 -12.95 5.42
C LEU A 144 20.68 -11.54 5.54
N ALA A 145 19.92 -10.52 5.16
CA ALA A 145 20.32 -9.13 5.29
C ALA A 145 20.57 -8.73 6.76
N LEU A 146 19.72 -9.18 7.69
CA LEU A 146 19.87 -8.94 9.12
C LEU A 146 21.11 -9.63 9.71
N LEU A 147 21.53 -10.75 9.13
CA LEU A 147 22.74 -11.46 9.55
C LEU A 147 24.02 -10.80 9.03
N LEU A 148 23.99 -10.31 7.79
CA LEU A 148 25.19 -9.82 7.10
C LEU A 148 25.44 -8.32 7.28
N LEU A 149 24.39 -7.53 7.50
CA LEU A 149 24.52 -6.07 7.59
C LEU A 149 24.56 -5.60 9.06
N PRO A 150 25.30 -4.52 9.34
CA PRO A 150 25.60 -4.12 10.71
C PRO A 150 24.40 -3.55 11.48
N THR A 151 23.35 -3.11 10.77
CA THR A 151 22.18 -2.50 11.40
C THR A 151 20.89 -2.93 10.71
N THR A 152 19.80 -3.01 11.48
CA THR A 152 18.46 -3.27 10.96
C THR A 152 18.04 -2.24 9.90
N TYR A 153 18.48 -0.98 10.07
CA TYR A 153 18.22 0.09 9.12
C TYR A 153 18.89 -0.17 7.76
N ALA A 154 20.16 -0.60 7.77
CA ALA A 154 20.88 -0.96 6.54
C ALA A 154 20.24 -2.18 5.86
N SER A 155 19.80 -3.17 6.65
CA SER A 155 19.10 -4.34 6.11
C SER A 155 17.78 -3.97 5.43
N ALA A 156 17.01 -3.11 6.06
CA ALA A 156 15.75 -2.63 5.48
C ALA A 156 15.98 -1.80 4.19
N ALA A 157 16.96 -0.88 4.20
CA ALA A 157 17.32 -0.11 3.02
C ALA A 157 17.84 -1.00 1.88
N PHE A 158 18.62 -2.04 2.20
CA PHE A 158 19.09 -3.03 1.24
C PHE A 158 17.92 -3.77 0.58
N ILE A 159 16.93 -4.21 1.35
CA ILE A 159 15.74 -4.92 0.81
C ILE A 159 14.96 -4.03 -0.15
N VAL A 160 14.74 -2.76 0.22
CA VAL A 160 14.08 -1.79 -0.67
C VAL A 160 14.90 -1.57 -1.95
N GLY A 161 16.20 -1.38 -1.80
CA GLY A 161 17.10 -1.19 -2.93
C GLY A 161 17.18 -2.40 -3.86
N PHE A 162 17.24 -3.59 -3.30
CA PHE A 162 17.23 -4.84 -4.07
C PHE A 162 15.92 -5.00 -4.87
N GLY A 163 14.78 -4.72 -4.24
CA GLY A 163 13.48 -4.75 -4.90
C GLY A 163 13.35 -3.73 -6.05
N ALA A 164 14.01 -2.58 -5.95
CA ALA A 164 14.03 -1.57 -7.01
C ALA A 164 15.07 -1.86 -8.11
N TRP A 165 16.19 -2.48 -7.74
CA TRP A 165 17.30 -2.76 -8.65
C TRP A 165 16.91 -3.65 -9.83
N PHE A 166 16.23 -4.75 -9.58
CA PHE A 166 15.87 -5.72 -10.63
C PHE A 166 14.95 -5.15 -11.72
N PRO A 167 13.77 -4.56 -11.40
CA PRO A 167 12.90 -4.01 -12.43
C PRO A 167 13.56 -2.86 -13.18
N MET A 168 14.35 -2.02 -12.49
CA MET A 168 15.07 -0.93 -13.15
C MET A 168 16.11 -1.46 -14.14
N ALA A 169 16.89 -2.47 -13.76
CA ALA A 169 17.90 -3.08 -14.64
C ALA A 169 17.25 -3.71 -15.88
N THR A 170 16.17 -4.44 -15.71
CA THR A 170 15.47 -5.11 -16.82
C THR A 170 14.83 -4.12 -17.78
N MET A 171 14.15 -3.07 -17.25
CA MET A 171 13.51 -2.04 -18.08
C MET A 171 14.54 -1.18 -18.81
N THR A 172 15.62 -0.77 -18.15
CA THR A 172 16.70 -0.01 -18.80
C THR A 172 17.36 -0.82 -19.91
N ARG A 173 17.68 -2.11 -19.64
CA ARG A 173 18.22 -3.01 -20.67
C ARG A 173 17.30 -3.12 -21.88
N ALA A 174 16.01 -3.31 -21.65
CA ALA A 174 15.02 -3.40 -22.73
C ALA A 174 14.95 -2.11 -23.54
N GLY A 175 14.91 -0.94 -22.86
CA GLY A 175 14.86 0.36 -23.53
C GLY A 175 16.10 0.70 -24.35
N VAL A 176 17.30 0.26 -23.93
CA VAL A 176 18.55 0.47 -24.69
C VAL A 176 18.62 -0.41 -25.96
N ARG A 177 17.88 -1.52 -25.96
CA ARG A 177 17.87 -2.48 -27.09
C ARG A 177 16.71 -2.30 -28.08
N ALA A 178 15.73 -1.47 -27.72
CA ALA A 178 14.60 -1.12 -28.58
C ALA A 178 15.02 -0.17 -29.70
#